data_c848e845faac23a37467375b071a1cd0
#
_entry.id   c848e845faac23a37467375b071a1cd0
#
_cell.length_a   1.000
_cell.length_b   1.000
_cell.length_c   1.000
_cell.angle_alpha   90.00
_cell.angle_beta   90.00
_cell.angle_gamma   90.00
#
_symmetry.space_group_name_H-M   'P 1'
#
loop_
_entity.id
_entity.type
_entity.pdbx_description
1 polymer ?
#
loop_
_entity_poly.entity_id
_entity_poly.type
_entity_poly.pdbx_seq_one_letter_code
_entity_poly.pdbx_strand_id
1 'polypeptide(L)'
;MRRTTALARVAAVLAASTLTACSSTADGSPGHAPSADAAAALAAWKDFPATANPRPVVLLGRPIIDPASGFRTDADKIAYIDGNLIAAATPQMVTMAPAGGRLMSLGQAFDVLVGPRHNAAAGAPSLVVTAGRRAMAAFATDRGMQSLPVWVFTIRGVADPVSVLAIPEAQQWPKPGSASDQVVAVPAGAQNSRQVTVWFVGGAAGTGPCTSTYTAAVAESATAVVVTPIEHPSPGQAGVVCAAVGYRRSVTVTLSSPLGGRVLLTPNAWSGPVS
;
A
#
# COMPACT_ATOMS: atom_id res chain seq x y z
N MET A 1 -14.47 73.79 34.56
CA MET A 1 -13.91 73.39 33.28
C MET A 1 -14.45 72.03 32.90
N ARG A 2 -15.43 71.96 32.02
CA ARG A 2 -16.10 70.72 31.56
C ARG A 2 -15.42 70.31 30.24
N ARG A 3 -14.88 69.06 30.14
CA ARG A 3 -14.46 68.46 28.89
C ARG A 3 -15.42 67.34 28.53
N THR A 4 -16.14 67.54 27.46
CA THR A 4 -17.02 66.61 26.79
C THR A 4 -16.20 65.65 25.93
N THR A 5 -16.33 64.40 26.12
CA THR A 5 -15.73 63.34 25.27
C THR A 5 -16.77 62.79 24.32
N ALA A 6 -16.49 62.92 23.00
CA ALA A 6 -17.33 62.43 21.93
C ALA A 6 -17.06 60.95 21.68
N LEU A 7 -18.13 60.14 21.67
CA LEU A 7 -18.10 58.72 21.27
C LEU A 7 -18.20 58.62 19.72
N ALA A 8 -17.15 58.10 19.10
CA ALA A 8 -17.18 57.70 17.69
C ALA A 8 -17.67 56.25 17.57
N ARG A 9 -18.78 56.08 16.87
CA ARG A 9 -19.33 54.78 16.48
C ARG A 9 -18.60 54.30 15.23
N VAL A 10 -17.88 53.19 15.32
CA VAL A 10 -17.31 52.46 14.19
C VAL A 10 -18.34 51.43 13.73
N ALA A 11 -18.86 51.62 12.52
CA ALA A 11 -19.71 50.63 11.85
C ALA A 11 -18.82 49.57 11.18
N ALA A 12 -18.88 48.32 11.65
CA ALA A 12 -18.23 47.19 11.00
C ALA A 12 -19.09 46.72 9.83
N VAL A 13 -18.57 46.87 8.61
CA VAL A 13 -19.13 46.29 7.39
C VAL A 13 -18.61 44.85 7.28
N LEU A 14 -19.50 43.88 7.49
CA LEU A 14 -19.24 42.47 7.17
C LEU A 14 -19.34 42.26 5.65
N ALA A 15 -18.21 42.13 4.97
CA ALA A 15 -18.14 41.65 3.60
C ALA A 15 -18.26 40.13 3.60
N ALA A 16 -19.39 39.60 3.20
CA ALA A 16 -19.60 38.18 2.93
C ALA A 16 -18.90 37.81 1.60
N SER A 17 -17.73 37.18 1.70
CA SER A 17 -17.03 36.62 0.52
C SER A 17 -17.69 35.30 0.15
N THR A 18 -18.52 35.29 -0.88
CA THR A 18 -19.03 34.07 -1.52
C THR A 18 -17.87 33.42 -2.30
N LEU A 19 -17.32 32.32 -1.76
CA LEU A 19 -16.43 31.45 -2.48
C LEU A 19 -17.21 30.69 -3.57
N THR A 20 -17.16 31.24 -4.79
CA THR A 20 -17.62 30.50 -5.97
C THR A 20 -16.65 29.38 -6.26
N ALA A 21 -17.02 28.17 -5.90
CA ALA A 21 -16.30 26.96 -6.31
C ALA A 21 -16.44 26.80 -7.83
N CYS A 22 -15.37 27.11 -8.57
CA CYS A 22 -15.26 26.74 -9.99
C CYS A 22 -15.19 25.21 -10.09
N SER A 23 -16.33 24.57 -10.32
CA SER A 23 -16.39 23.21 -10.84
C SER A 23 -15.98 23.27 -12.31
N SER A 24 -14.72 22.93 -12.58
CA SER A 24 -14.25 22.63 -13.93
C SER A 24 -14.91 21.32 -14.39
N THR A 25 -15.95 21.44 -15.20
CA THR A 25 -16.51 20.36 -15.99
C THR A 25 -15.48 19.97 -17.04
N ALA A 26 -14.73 18.89 -16.80
CA ALA A 26 -13.99 18.21 -17.84
C ALA A 26 -14.99 17.34 -18.62
N ASP A 27 -15.18 17.63 -19.90
CA ASP A 27 -15.89 16.78 -20.85
C ASP A 27 -15.24 15.40 -20.93
N GLY A 28 -15.89 14.40 -20.38
CA GLY A 28 -15.44 13.03 -20.42
C GLY A 28 -16.44 12.11 -19.71
N SER A 29 -17.33 11.47 -20.45
CA SER A 29 -18.35 10.47 -20.08
C SER A 29 -19.34 10.87 -18.98
N PRO A 30 -20.62 10.50 -19.07
CA PRO A 30 -21.61 10.85 -18.07
C PRO A 30 -21.16 10.33 -16.70
N GLY A 31 -20.78 11.27 -15.83
CA GLY A 31 -20.24 10.99 -14.53
C GLY A 31 -21.23 10.22 -13.66
N HIS A 32 -21.05 8.93 -13.57
CA HIS A 32 -21.60 8.17 -12.45
C HIS A 32 -20.92 8.71 -11.19
N ALA A 33 -21.74 9.14 -10.21
CA ALA A 33 -21.22 9.43 -8.88
C ALA A 33 -20.38 8.23 -8.42
N PRO A 34 -19.20 8.46 -7.79
CA PRO A 34 -18.39 7.35 -7.28
C PRO A 34 -19.25 6.45 -6.41
N SER A 35 -19.08 5.13 -6.54
CA SER A 35 -19.74 4.19 -5.63
C SER A 35 -19.37 4.53 -4.18
N ALA A 36 -20.22 4.16 -3.22
CA ALA A 36 -19.94 4.38 -1.80
C ALA A 36 -18.57 3.80 -1.39
N ASP A 37 -18.20 2.64 -1.95
CA ASP A 37 -16.91 1.99 -1.70
C ASP A 37 -15.74 2.79 -2.29
N ALA A 38 -15.89 3.34 -3.49
CA ALA A 38 -14.86 4.19 -4.08
C ALA A 38 -14.67 5.48 -3.28
N ALA A 39 -15.75 6.09 -2.80
CA ALA A 39 -15.70 7.27 -1.95
C ALA A 39 -15.03 6.97 -0.60
N ALA A 40 -15.34 5.82 0.03
CA ALA A 40 -14.71 5.37 1.27
C ALA A 40 -13.20 5.11 1.07
N ALA A 41 -12.82 4.46 -0.05
CA ALA A 41 -11.42 4.22 -0.38
C ALA A 41 -10.64 5.54 -0.57
N LEU A 42 -11.19 6.51 -1.30
CA LEU A 42 -10.57 7.84 -1.44
C LEU A 42 -10.44 8.54 -0.08
N ALA A 43 -11.46 8.47 0.78
CA ALA A 43 -11.43 9.06 2.10
C ALA A 43 -10.36 8.43 3.00
N ALA A 44 -10.14 7.12 2.92
CA ALA A 44 -9.11 6.42 3.67
C ALA A 44 -7.68 6.87 3.30
N TRP A 45 -7.46 7.34 2.07
CA TRP A 45 -6.18 7.82 1.57
C TRP A 45 -6.05 9.35 1.52
N LYS A 46 -7.01 10.10 2.07
CA LYS A 46 -7.08 11.57 1.96
C LYS A 46 -5.82 12.30 2.46
N ASP A 47 -5.19 11.77 3.51
CA ASP A 47 -4.03 12.38 4.16
C ASP A 47 -2.68 11.86 3.60
N PHE A 48 -2.71 10.99 2.57
CA PHE A 48 -1.50 10.48 1.96
C PHE A 48 -0.70 11.60 1.29
N PRO A 49 0.58 11.80 1.62
CA PRO A 49 1.37 12.90 1.09
C PRO A 49 1.92 12.57 -0.32
N ALA A 50 1.04 12.53 -1.31
CA ALA A 50 1.34 12.15 -2.69
C ALA A 50 2.42 13.02 -3.36
N THR A 51 2.58 14.27 -2.92
CA THR A 51 3.56 15.24 -3.45
C THR A 51 4.82 15.37 -2.61
N ALA A 52 4.93 14.61 -1.51
CA ALA A 52 6.13 14.67 -0.66
C ALA A 52 7.39 14.19 -1.38
N ASN A 53 8.53 14.75 -1.01
CA ASN A 53 9.84 14.33 -1.49
C ASN A 53 10.82 14.18 -0.31
N PRO A 54 11.26 12.98 0.04
CA PRO A 54 10.83 11.71 -0.57
C PRO A 54 9.37 11.35 -0.26
N ARG A 55 8.71 10.71 -1.21
CA ARG A 55 7.38 10.16 -1.03
C ARG A 55 7.46 8.93 -0.11
N PRO A 56 6.57 8.76 0.88
CA PRO A 56 6.55 7.56 1.70
C PRO A 56 6.37 6.28 0.88
N VAL A 57 7.02 5.22 1.33
CA VAL A 57 6.91 3.90 0.72
C VAL A 57 5.59 3.25 1.14
N VAL A 58 4.83 2.77 0.18
CA VAL A 58 3.63 1.95 0.41
C VAL A 58 3.96 0.50 0.06
N LEU A 59 4.15 -0.32 1.09
CA LEU A 59 4.42 -1.75 0.88
C LEU A 59 3.13 -2.50 0.54
N LEU A 60 3.20 -3.44 -0.40
CA LEU A 60 2.09 -4.36 -0.68
C LEU A 60 2.10 -5.57 0.26
N GLY A 61 3.24 -5.93 0.81
CA GLY A 61 3.43 -7.03 1.75
C GLY A 61 3.96 -6.56 3.12
N ARG A 62 4.45 -7.53 3.88
CA ARG A 62 5.12 -7.29 5.17
C ARG A 62 6.50 -6.64 4.97
N PRO A 63 7.00 -5.88 5.96
CA PRO A 63 8.36 -5.33 5.92
C PRO A 63 9.45 -6.37 6.20
N ILE A 64 9.12 -7.66 6.13
CA ILE A 64 9.99 -8.79 6.42
C ILE A 64 9.95 -9.75 5.23
N ILE A 65 11.11 -10.21 4.79
CA ILE A 65 11.27 -11.33 3.87
C ILE A 65 11.68 -12.54 4.71
N ASP A 66 10.76 -13.50 4.81
CA ASP A 66 10.94 -14.73 5.58
C ASP A 66 11.94 -15.67 4.90
N PRO A 67 12.51 -16.66 5.64
CA PRO A 67 13.48 -17.61 5.08
C PRO A 67 12.82 -18.49 3.99
N ALA A 68 13.44 -18.56 2.82
CA ALA A 68 12.88 -19.25 1.65
C ALA A 68 12.83 -20.78 1.84
N SER A 69 13.86 -21.36 2.44
CA SER A 69 13.94 -22.82 2.70
C SER A 69 13.15 -23.27 3.94
N GLY A 70 12.51 -22.34 4.64
CA GLY A 70 11.77 -22.64 5.86
C GLY A 70 12.66 -22.93 7.07
N PHE A 71 12.19 -23.77 7.98
CA PHE A 71 12.78 -24.04 9.27
C PHE A 71 13.16 -25.52 9.39
N ARG A 72 14.18 -25.83 10.19
CA ARG A 72 14.67 -27.21 10.42
C ARG A 72 13.64 -28.10 11.12
N THR A 73 12.91 -27.52 12.06
CA THR A 73 11.88 -28.19 12.87
C THR A 73 10.62 -27.33 12.99
N ASP A 74 9.50 -27.96 13.31
CA ASP A 74 8.25 -27.22 13.62
C ASP A 74 8.42 -26.33 14.86
N ALA A 75 9.22 -26.76 15.84
CA ALA A 75 9.53 -25.96 17.02
C ALA A 75 10.27 -24.66 16.67
N ASP A 76 11.24 -24.73 15.73
CA ASP A 76 11.94 -23.54 15.22
C ASP A 76 10.97 -22.58 14.50
N LYS A 77 10.07 -23.16 13.68
CA LYS A 77 9.05 -22.39 12.98
C LYS A 77 8.10 -21.67 13.93
N ILE A 78 7.62 -22.37 14.95
CA ILE A 78 6.75 -21.81 15.99
C ILE A 78 7.48 -20.70 16.75
N ALA A 79 8.72 -20.96 17.20
CA ALA A 79 9.54 -19.97 17.89
C ALA A 79 9.74 -18.68 17.05
N TYR A 80 9.92 -18.83 15.73
CA TYR A 80 10.03 -17.70 14.81
C TYR A 80 8.71 -16.93 14.68
N ILE A 81 7.59 -17.62 14.47
CA ILE A 81 6.26 -17.02 14.32
C ILE A 81 5.84 -16.27 15.60
N ASP A 82 6.15 -16.87 16.76
CA ASP A 82 5.84 -16.28 18.07
C ASP A 82 6.81 -15.14 18.46
N GLY A 83 7.78 -14.82 17.60
CA GLY A 83 8.78 -13.79 17.88
C GLY A 83 9.71 -14.16 19.05
N ASN A 84 9.84 -15.47 19.36
CA ASN A 84 10.71 -15.94 20.42
C ASN A 84 12.18 -15.99 19.95
N LEU A 85 12.73 -14.80 19.72
CA LEU A 85 14.06 -14.55 19.19
C LEU A 85 14.89 -13.81 20.23
N ILE A 86 16.13 -14.24 20.43
CA ILE A 86 17.09 -13.56 21.29
C ILE A 86 18.34 -13.18 20.51
N ALA A 87 18.88 -11.99 20.76
CA ALA A 87 20.15 -11.60 20.19
C ALA A 87 21.30 -12.31 20.92
N ALA A 88 22.31 -12.79 20.17
CA ALA A 88 23.56 -13.24 20.78
C ALA A 88 24.22 -12.08 21.54
N ALA A 89 24.94 -12.38 22.62
CA ALA A 89 25.56 -11.37 23.50
C ALA A 89 26.50 -10.40 22.76
N THR A 90 27.02 -10.80 21.60
CA THR A 90 27.82 -9.95 20.72
C THR A 90 27.46 -10.24 19.28
N PRO A 91 26.39 -9.65 18.73
CA PRO A 91 26.10 -9.81 17.31
C PRO A 91 27.23 -9.20 16.49
N GLN A 92 27.77 -9.96 15.54
CA GLN A 92 28.75 -9.45 14.60
C GLN A 92 28.07 -8.39 13.71
N MET A 93 28.43 -7.12 13.94
CA MET A 93 27.95 -6.02 13.13
C MET A 93 28.92 -5.77 11.97
N VAL A 94 28.51 -6.05 10.75
CA VAL A 94 29.20 -5.57 9.55
C VAL A 94 28.60 -4.21 9.19
N THR A 95 29.39 -3.16 9.41
CA THR A 95 28.99 -1.78 9.13
C THR A 95 29.20 -1.49 7.64
N MET A 96 28.15 -1.41 6.85
CA MET A 96 28.19 -0.72 5.56
C MET A 96 27.76 0.75 5.75
N ALA A 97 28.44 1.67 5.07
CA ALA A 97 28.11 3.09 5.11
C ALA A 97 26.65 3.33 4.65
N PRO A 98 25.94 4.31 5.25
CA PRO A 98 24.57 4.61 4.86
C PRO A 98 24.51 5.21 3.47
N ALA A 99 23.74 4.61 2.57
CA ALA A 99 23.21 5.31 1.41
C ALA A 99 22.20 6.36 1.93
N GLY A 100 22.40 7.62 1.58
CA GLY A 100 21.71 8.82 2.04
C GLY A 100 20.27 8.63 2.54
N GLY A 101 20.09 8.78 3.85
CA GLY A 101 18.81 8.73 4.53
C GLY A 101 18.96 8.17 5.95
N ARG A 102 18.05 8.56 6.85
CA ARG A 102 18.04 8.05 8.22
C ARG A 102 17.43 6.65 8.19
N LEU A 103 18.26 5.62 8.17
CA LEU A 103 17.81 4.23 8.24
C LEU A 103 17.59 3.81 9.70
N MET A 104 16.76 2.79 9.89
CA MET A 104 16.59 2.13 11.18
C MET A 104 17.92 1.57 11.67
N SER A 105 18.14 1.62 12.98
CA SER A 105 19.24 0.92 13.63
C SER A 105 19.04 -0.59 13.58
N LEU A 106 20.11 -1.36 13.82
CA LEU A 106 20.03 -2.82 13.93
C LEU A 106 19.03 -3.24 15.04
N GLY A 107 19.05 -2.54 16.18
CA GLY A 107 18.13 -2.81 17.29
C GLY A 107 16.68 -2.59 16.91
N GLN A 108 16.36 -1.45 16.26
CA GLN A 108 15.00 -1.19 15.78
C GLN A 108 14.52 -2.24 14.75
N ALA A 109 15.40 -2.66 13.85
CA ALA A 109 15.06 -3.72 12.90
C ALA A 109 14.88 -5.08 13.60
N PHE A 110 15.64 -5.35 14.65
CA PHE A 110 15.45 -6.54 15.49
C PHE A 110 14.09 -6.49 16.22
N ASP A 111 13.69 -5.33 16.74
CA ASP A 111 12.38 -5.16 17.36
C ASP A 111 11.23 -5.42 16.36
N VAL A 112 11.38 -4.98 15.09
CA VAL A 112 10.44 -5.31 14.00
C VAL A 112 10.43 -6.81 13.71
N LEU A 113 11.59 -7.47 13.74
CA LEU A 113 11.70 -8.91 13.51
C LEU A 113 11.02 -9.71 14.62
N VAL A 114 11.21 -9.31 15.88
CA VAL A 114 10.56 -9.94 17.04
C VAL A 114 9.05 -9.73 17.01
N GLY A 115 8.59 -8.57 16.52
CA GLY A 115 7.18 -8.21 16.47
C GLY A 115 6.52 -8.09 17.85
N PRO A 116 5.21 -7.90 17.91
CA PRO A 116 4.47 -7.99 19.16
C PRO A 116 4.52 -9.45 19.65
N ARG A 117 5.13 -9.66 20.81
CA ARG A 117 5.26 -10.99 21.40
C ARG A 117 3.88 -11.59 21.66
N HIS A 118 3.51 -12.56 20.89
CA HIS A 118 2.42 -13.46 21.24
C HIS A 118 2.93 -14.36 22.36
N ASN A 119 2.16 -14.49 23.44
CA ASN A 119 2.47 -15.24 24.68
C ASN A 119 3.24 -16.53 24.40
N ALA A 120 4.56 -16.45 24.29
CA ALA A 120 5.38 -17.63 24.24
C ALA A 120 5.15 -18.43 25.54
N ALA A 121 4.76 -19.70 25.40
CA ALA A 121 4.60 -20.56 26.55
C ALA A 121 5.91 -20.59 27.38
N ALA A 122 5.78 -20.54 28.69
CA ALA A 122 6.96 -20.62 29.57
C ALA A 122 7.79 -21.87 29.23
N GLY A 123 9.07 -21.68 28.92
CA GLY A 123 9.97 -22.76 28.51
C GLY A 123 9.97 -23.08 27.00
N ALA A 124 9.26 -22.34 26.16
CA ALA A 124 9.37 -22.49 24.71
C ALA A 124 10.80 -22.20 24.22
N PRO A 125 11.33 -22.97 23.26
CA PRO A 125 12.68 -22.76 22.72
C PRO A 125 12.77 -21.38 22.07
N SER A 126 13.93 -20.72 22.24
CA SER A 126 14.21 -19.46 21.59
C SER A 126 15.23 -19.66 20.48
N LEU A 127 15.01 -18.99 19.35
CA LEU A 127 16.00 -18.91 18.27
C LEU A 127 17.02 -17.80 18.56
N VAL A 128 18.28 -18.06 18.25
CA VAL A 128 19.37 -17.11 18.49
C VAL A 128 19.76 -16.41 17.21
N VAL A 129 19.58 -15.10 17.17
CA VAL A 129 20.10 -14.24 16.11
C VAL A 129 21.58 -13.98 16.36
N THR A 130 22.43 -14.45 15.44
CA THR A 130 23.89 -14.45 15.61
C THR A 130 24.59 -13.29 14.90
N ALA A 131 23.98 -12.75 13.84
CA ALA A 131 24.56 -11.65 13.08
C ALA A 131 23.49 -10.79 12.44
N GLY A 132 23.82 -9.52 12.18
CA GLY A 132 23.05 -8.59 11.38
C GLY A 132 23.95 -7.78 10.44
N ARG A 133 23.60 -7.67 9.17
CA ARG A 133 24.32 -6.87 8.19
C ARG A 133 23.36 -6.09 7.31
N ARG A 134 23.80 -4.98 6.74
CA ARG A 134 23.02 -4.22 5.75
C ARG A 134 23.14 -4.85 4.37
N ALA A 135 22.05 -4.77 3.60
CA ALA A 135 21.98 -5.17 2.21
C ALA A 135 20.87 -4.40 1.50
N MET A 136 20.62 -4.74 0.25
CA MET A 136 19.45 -4.34 -0.53
C MET A 136 18.62 -5.59 -0.80
N ALA A 137 17.29 -5.44 -0.76
CA ALA A 137 16.37 -6.51 -1.14
C ALA A 137 15.17 -5.96 -1.89
N ALA A 138 14.54 -6.80 -2.69
CA ALA A 138 13.38 -6.43 -3.50
C ALA A 138 12.09 -6.54 -2.67
N PHE A 139 11.33 -5.46 -2.63
CA PHE A 139 10.00 -5.41 -2.00
C PHE A 139 8.94 -5.01 -3.03
N ALA A 140 7.79 -5.68 -2.95
CA ALA A 140 6.61 -5.26 -3.68
C ALA A 140 6.02 -3.99 -3.04
N THR A 141 5.93 -2.94 -3.84
CA THR A 141 5.38 -1.64 -3.42
C THR A 141 4.28 -1.21 -4.38
N ASP A 142 3.55 -0.16 -4.05
CA ASP A 142 2.60 0.48 -4.96
C ASP A 142 3.27 1.06 -6.23
N ARG A 143 4.61 1.05 -6.29
CA ARG A 143 5.44 1.45 -7.45
C ARG A 143 6.17 0.28 -8.10
N GLY A 144 5.62 -0.92 -7.96
CA GLY A 144 6.24 -2.15 -8.43
C GLY A 144 7.32 -2.67 -7.49
N MET A 145 8.17 -3.55 -8.03
CA MET A 145 9.29 -4.10 -7.27
C MET A 145 10.38 -3.05 -7.11
N GLN A 146 10.71 -2.72 -5.87
CA GLN A 146 11.76 -1.75 -5.54
C GLN A 146 12.88 -2.41 -4.72
N SER A 147 14.13 -2.10 -5.08
CA SER A 147 15.29 -2.49 -4.29
C SER A 147 15.44 -1.52 -3.13
N LEU A 148 15.16 -1.98 -1.91
CA LEU A 148 15.13 -1.17 -0.70
C LEU A 148 16.19 -1.64 0.29
N PRO A 149 16.73 -0.74 1.15
CA PRO A 149 17.70 -1.11 2.18
C PRO A 149 17.08 -2.01 3.23
N VAL A 150 17.82 -3.04 3.65
CA VAL A 150 17.41 -4.02 4.66
C VAL A 150 18.50 -4.25 5.69
N TRP A 151 18.08 -4.77 6.85
CA TRP A 151 18.92 -5.54 7.75
C TRP A 151 18.69 -7.03 7.47
N VAL A 152 19.77 -7.75 7.21
CA VAL A 152 19.78 -9.20 6.98
C VAL A 152 20.26 -9.87 8.25
N PHE A 153 19.39 -10.66 8.86
CA PHE A 153 19.67 -11.39 10.10
C PHE A 153 19.98 -12.83 9.83
N THR A 154 21.07 -13.33 10.44
CA THR A 154 21.41 -14.75 10.49
C THR A 154 20.89 -15.33 11.79
N ILE A 155 20.06 -16.38 11.69
CA ILE A 155 19.44 -17.04 12.83
C ILE A 155 20.02 -18.46 12.92
N ARG A 156 20.49 -18.84 14.11
CA ARG A 156 21.06 -20.20 14.32
C ARG A 156 19.99 -21.25 14.08
N GLY A 157 20.28 -22.24 13.24
CA GLY A 157 19.36 -23.34 12.92
C GLY A 157 18.37 -23.01 11.79
N VAL A 158 18.39 -21.79 11.23
CA VAL A 158 17.64 -21.41 10.04
C VAL A 158 18.60 -21.29 8.86
N ALA A 159 18.30 -21.98 7.75
CA ALA A 159 19.24 -22.08 6.62
C ALA A 159 19.40 -20.72 5.90
N ASP A 160 18.30 -20.05 5.62
CA ASP A 160 18.29 -18.78 4.93
C ASP A 160 18.22 -17.62 5.90
N PRO A 161 18.87 -16.50 5.59
CA PRO A 161 18.75 -15.29 6.40
C PRO A 161 17.35 -14.67 6.25
N VAL A 162 16.93 -13.92 7.27
CA VAL A 162 15.72 -13.10 7.27
C VAL A 162 16.10 -11.66 6.98
N SER A 163 15.35 -11.02 6.08
CA SER A 163 15.57 -9.61 5.76
C SER A 163 14.46 -8.74 6.32
N VAL A 164 14.82 -7.69 7.03
CA VAL A 164 13.89 -6.69 7.58
C VAL A 164 14.15 -5.36 6.90
N LEU A 165 13.09 -4.72 6.39
CA LEU A 165 13.17 -3.40 5.78
C LEU A 165 13.82 -2.40 6.75
N ALA A 166 14.85 -1.68 6.29
CA ALA A 166 15.59 -0.73 7.12
C ALA A 166 15.06 0.71 7.04
N ILE A 167 13.97 0.95 6.29
CA ILE A 167 13.32 2.26 6.20
C ILE A 167 12.50 2.49 7.47
N PRO A 168 12.69 3.62 8.19
CA PRO A 168 11.90 3.95 9.39
C PRO A 168 10.40 4.00 9.09
N GLU A 169 9.59 3.63 10.07
CA GLU A 169 8.13 3.65 9.97
C GLU A 169 7.59 5.03 9.52
N ALA A 170 8.20 6.12 9.98
CA ALA A 170 7.84 7.48 9.55
C ALA A 170 8.04 7.76 8.05
N GLN A 171 8.79 6.93 7.33
CA GLN A 171 8.98 6.99 5.87
C GLN A 171 8.19 5.91 5.14
N GLN A 172 7.40 5.14 5.84
CA GLN A 172 6.44 4.18 5.31
C GLN A 172 5.04 4.75 5.48
N TRP A 173 4.13 4.39 4.61
CA TRP A 173 2.72 4.70 4.79
C TRP A 173 1.95 3.42 5.06
N PRO A 174 1.34 3.30 6.25
CA PRO A 174 0.52 2.14 6.56
C PRO A 174 -0.71 2.14 5.64
N LYS A 175 -1.01 1.00 5.06
CA LYS A 175 -2.23 0.86 4.27
C LYS A 175 -3.45 0.98 5.20
N PRO A 176 -4.43 1.86 4.89
CA PRO A 176 -5.66 1.94 5.68
C PRO A 176 -6.39 0.58 5.66
N GLY A 177 -6.83 0.10 6.81
CA GLY A 177 -7.33 -1.26 7.01
C GLY A 177 -8.33 -1.76 5.96
N SER A 178 -9.43 -1.03 5.75
CA SER A 178 -10.49 -1.41 4.78
C SER A 178 -10.11 -1.25 3.30
N ALA A 179 -9.04 -0.51 2.99
CA ALA A 179 -8.54 -0.27 1.63
C ALA A 179 -7.18 -0.92 1.38
N SER A 180 -6.68 -1.73 2.31
CA SER A 180 -5.33 -2.32 2.24
C SER A 180 -5.16 -3.26 1.04
N ASP A 181 -6.19 -4.04 0.71
CA ASP A 181 -6.15 -5.05 -0.35
C ASP A 181 -6.47 -4.49 -1.73
N GLN A 182 -6.74 -3.18 -1.80
CA GLN A 182 -7.10 -2.49 -3.04
C GLN A 182 -5.91 -1.81 -3.72
N VAL A 183 -4.75 -1.72 -3.06
CA VAL A 183 -3.57 -1.03 -3.61
C VAL A 183 -2.97 -1.85 -4.76
N VAL A 184 -2.81 -1.20 -5.90
CA VAL A 184 -2.26 -1.78 -7.13
C VAL A 184 -0.81 -1.33 -7.32
N ALA A 185 0.05 -2.28 -7.69
CA ALA A 185 1.40 -1.95 -8.14
C ALA A 185 1.35 -1.22 -9.49
N VAL A 186 1.97 -0.06 -9.56
CA VAL A 186 2.10 0.73 -10.79
C VAL A 186 3.47 0.44 -11.40
N PRO A 187 3.56 -0.01 -12.66
CA PRO A 187 4.83 -0.22 -13.34
C PRO A 187 5.69 1.05 -13.38
N ALA A 188 7.00 0.88 -13.44
CA ALA A 188 7.94 1.99 -13.57
C ALA A 188 7.59 2.85 -14.80
N GLY A 189 7.54 4.17 -14.61
CA GLY A 189 7.19 5.12 -15.68
C GLY A 189 5.69 5.39 -15.86
N ALA A 190 4.81 4.49 -15.44
CA ALA A 190 3.36 4.68 -15.59
C ALA A 190 2.81 5.83 -14.74
N GLN A 191 3.53 6.28 -13.72
CA GLN A 191 3.16 7.46 -12.93
C GLN A 191 3.08 8.75 -13.77
N ASN A 192 3.81 8.84 -14.89
CA ASN A 192 3.77 10.00 -15.78
C ASN A 192 2.65 9.93 -16.81
N SER A 193 1.90 8.81 -16.85
CA SER A 193 0.82 8.57 -17.79
C SER A 193 -0.53 8.99 -17.20
N ARG A 194 -1.42 9.45 -18.06
CA ARG A 194 -2.86 9.55 -17.79
C ARG A 194 -3.57 8.23 -18.05
N GLN A 195 -3.00 7.35 -18.86
CA GLN A 195 -3.54 5.99 -19.07
C GLN A 195 -2.99 5.05 -18.01
N VAL A 196 -3.88 4.38 -17.30
CA VAL A 196 -3.54 3.34 -16.33
C VAL A 196 -4.32 2.07 -16.62
N THR A 197 -3.63 0.94 -16.53
CA THR A 197 -4.23 -0.39 -16.64
C THR A 197 -4.22 -1.04 -15.26
N VAL A 198 -5.39 -1.47 -14.81
CA VAL A 198 -5.53 -2.25 -13.58
C VAL A 198 -5.85 -3.70 -13.91
N TRP A 199 -5.25 -4.61 -13.13
CA TRP A 199 -5.47 -6.04 -13.22
C TRP A 199 -6.29 -6.50 -12.03
N PHE A 200 -7.26 -7.38 -12.28
CA PHE A 200 -8.18 -7.87 -11.26
C PHE A 200 -8.59 -9.32 -11.55
N VAL A 201 -9.24 -9.95 -10.59
CA VAL A 201 -9.86 -11.26 -10.76
C VAL A 201 -11.30 -11.08 -11.24
N GLY A 202 -11.66 -11.71 -12.35
CA GLY A 202 -12.99 -11.62 -12.94
C GLY A 202 -13.41 -12.88 -13.67
N GLY A 203 -14.57 -12.86 -14.31
CA GLY A 203 -15.10 -13.95 -15.12
C GLY A 203 -14.27 -14.24 -16.38
N ALA A 204 -14.51 -15.39 -17.00
CA ALA A 204 -13.85 -15.78 -18.25
C ALA A 204 -14.13 -14.76 -19.39
N ALA A 205 -13.19 -14.62 -20.31
CA ALA A 205 -13.38 -13.85 -21.53
C ALA A 205 -14.14 -14.66 -22.58
N GLY A 206 -14.88 -13.99 -23.47
CA GLY A 206 -15.52 -14.61 -24.62
C GLY A 206 -16.98 -14.21 -24.78
N THR A 207 -17.71 -14.98 -25.57
CA THR A 207 -19.12 -14.74 -25.92
C THR A 207 -20.07 -15.84 -25.43
N GLY A 208 -19.55 -16.83 -24.70
CA GLY A 208 -20.34 -17.95 -24.19
C GLY A 208 -21.12 -17.61 -22.91
N PRO A 209 -21.97 -18.52 -22.44
CA PRO A 209 -22.89 -18.26 -21.31
C PRO A 209 -22.21 -18.02 -19.96
N CYS A 210 -20.93 -18.37 -19.81
CA CYS A 210 -20.16 -18.16 -18.56
C CYS A 210 -19.04 -17.15 -18.74
N THR A 211 -19.21 -16.17 -19.64
CA THR A 211 -18.19 -15.17 -19.94
C THR A 211 -18.65 -13.77 -19.56
N SER A 212 -17.71 -12.86 -19.39
CA SER A 212 -17.99 -11.47 -19.07
C SER A 212 -17.07 -10.53 -19.82
N THR A 213 -17.58 -9.34 -20.15
CA THR A 213 -16.79 -8.18 -20.56
C THR A 213 -16.76 -7.17 -19.41
N TYR A 214 -15.81 -6.23 -19.48
CA TYR A 214 -15.60 -5.27 -18.40
C TYR A 214 -15.42 -3.86 -18.94
N THR A 215 -16.09 -2.91 -18.31
CA THR A 215 -15.79 -1.48 -18.35
C THR A 215 -15.24 -1.04 -16.98
N ALA A 216 -14.95 0.25 -16.78
CA ALA A 216 -14.53 0.73 -15.48
C ALA A 216 -15.10 2.11 -15.16
N ALA A 217 -15.42 2.33 -13.89
CA ALA A 217 -15.62 3.66 -13.32
C ALA A 217 -14.31 4.15 -12.68
N VAL A 218 -14.08 5.48 -12.73
CA VAL A 218 -12.91 6.12 -12.14
C VAL A 218 -13.35 7.18 -11.16
N ALA A 219 -12.77 7.17 -9.97
CA ALA A 219 -12.89 8.24 -8.99
C ALA A 219 -11.49 8.74 -8.61
N GLU A 220 -11.30 10.06 -8.61
CA GLU A 220 -10.00 10.68 -8.42
C GLU A 220 -10.03 11.67 -7.25
N SER A 221 -8.91 11.71 -6.50
CA SER A 221 -8.62 12.76 -5.52
C SER A 221 -7.17 13.26 -5.73
N ALA A 222 -6.75 14.21 -4.92
CA ALA A 222 -5.37 14.70 -4.93
C ALA A 222 -4.35 13.62 -4.48
N THR A 223 -4.77 12.58 -3.76
CA THR A 223 -3.91 11.61 -3.10
C THR A 223 -4.07 10.18 -3.62
N ALA A 224 -5.23 9.86 -4.20
CA ALA A 224 -5.53 8.51 -4.67
C ALA A 224 -6.42 8.53 -5.92
N VAL A 225 -6.39 7.41 -6.65
CA VAL A 225 -7.27 7.11 -7.79
C VAL A 225 -7.88 5.75 -7.54
N VAL A 226 -9.20 5.63 -7.64
CA VAL A 226 -9.92 4.35 -7.57
C VAL A 226 -10.44 4.00 -8.96
N VAL A 227 -10.06 2.83 -9.46
CA VAL A 227 -10.58 2.26 -10.70
C VAL A 227 -11.44 1.06 -10.33
N THR A 228 -12.75 1.15 -10.55
CA THR A 228 -13.69 0.07 -10.23
C THR A 228 -14.10 -0.64 -11.51
N PRO A 229 -13.67 -1.90 -11.73
CA PRO A 229 -14.15 -2.70 -12.84
C PRO A 229 -15.66 -2.94 -12.72
N ILE A 230 -16.36 -2.79 -13.83
CA ILE A 230 -17.81 -3.03 -13.94
C ILE A 230 -18.01 -4.23 -14.86
N GLU A 231 -18.54 -5.31 -14.31
CA GLU A 231 -18.78 -6.53 -15.03
C GLU A 231 -20.06 -6.44 -15.87
N HIS A 232 -19.97 -6.92 -17.11
CA HIS A 232 -21.10 -7.11 -18.02
C HIS A 232 -21.13 -8.60 -18.39
N PRO A 233 -21.91 -9.41 -17.65
CA PRO A 233 -22.01 -10.84 -17.94
C PRO A 233 -22.70 -11.07 -19.29
N SER A 234 -22.23 -12.05 -20.03
CA SER A 234 -22.91 -12.49 -21.24
C SER A 234 -24.28 -13.08 -20.88
N PRO A 235 -25.29 -12.99 -21.77
CA PRO A 235 -26.60 -13.57 -21.53
C PRO A 235 -26.47 -15.04 -21.12
N GLY A 236 -27.03 -15.38 -19.96
CA GLY A 236 -27.06 -16.76 -19.48
C GLY A 236 -27.89 -17.66 -20.38
N GLN A 237 -27.49 -18.92 -20.49
CA GLN A 237 -28.28 -19.95 -21.12
C GLN A 237 -28.98 -20.76 -20.02
N ALA A 238 -30.30 -20.96 -20.16
CA ALA A 238 -31.06 -21.71 -19.16
C ALA A 238 -30.45 -23.11 -18.94
N GLY A 239 -30.27 -23.49 -17.68
CA GLY A 239 -29.69 -24.79 -17.31
C GLY A 239 -28.18 -24.88 -17.30
N VAL A 240 -27.43 -23.79 -17.66
CA VAL A 240 -26.00 -23.76 -17.57
C VAL A 240 -25.55 -23.31 -16.17
N VAL A 241 -24.73 -24.12 -15.52
CA VAL A 241 -24.08 -23.80 -14.26
C VAL A 241 -22.61 -23.42 -14.55
N CYS A 242 -22.22 -22.19 -14.18
CA CYS A 242 -20.87 -21.72 -14.38
C CYS A 242 -19.96 -22.13 -13.24
N ALA A 243 -18.74 -22.56 -13.56
CA ALA A 243 -17.71 -22.81 -12.56
C ALA A 243 -17.27 -21.49 -11.88
N ALA A 244 -17.13 -21.51 -10.56
CA ALA A 244 -16.64 -20.36 -9.77
C ALA A 244 -15.10 -20.22 -9.90
N VAL A 245 -14.62 -19.99 -11.13
CA VAL A 245 -13.18 -19.81 -11.43
C VAL A 245 -12.91 -18.37 -11.77
N GLY A 246 -11.96 -17.77 -11.03
CA GLY A 246 -11.48 -16.43 -11.32
C GLY A 246 -10.37 -16.42 -12.36
N TYR A 247 -10.44 -15.49 -13.30
CA TYR A 247 -9.45 -15.28 -14.35
C TYR A 247 -8.79 -13.91 -14.20
N ARG A 248 -7.52 -13.81 -14.58
CA ARG A 248 -6.83 -12.53 -14.66
C ARG A 248 -7.46 -11.68 -15.78
N ARG A 249 -7.96 -10.53 -15.41
CA ARG A 249 -8.61 -9.56 -16.31
C ARG A 249 -7.95 -8.20 -16.15
N SER A 250 -8.17 -7.32 -17.13
CA SER A 250 -7.69 -5.94 -17.05
C SER A 250 -8.69 -4.97 -17.66
N VAL A 251 -8.66 -3.74 -17.16
CA VAL A 251 -9.29 -2.58 -17.79
C VAL A 251 -8.27 -1.45 -17.87
N THR A 252 -8.34 -0.66 -18.95
CA THR A 252 -7.52 0.54 -19.12
C THR A 252 -8.42 1.76 -19.10
N VAL A 253 -8.02 2.76 -18.33
CA VAL A 253 -8.76 4.02 -18.17
C VAL A 253 -7.86 5.22 -18.44
N THR A 254 -8.48 6.35 -18.79
CA THR A 254 -7.79 7.64 -18.94
C THR A 254 -8.16 8.54 -17.76
N LEU A 255 -7.14 8.97 -17.01
CA LEU A 255 -7.28 9.86 -15.86
C LEU A 255 -7.40 11.34 -16.30
N SER A 256 -7.97 12.18 -15.42
CA SER A 256 -8.04 13.65 -15.62
C SER A 256 -6.64 14.28 -15.65
N SER A 257 -5.69 13.73 -14.90
CA SER A 257 -4.27 14.13 -14.87
C SER A 257 -3.37 12.90 -14.76
N PRO A 258 -2.05 13.01 -15.06
CA PRO A 258 -1.12 11.91 -14.81
C PRO A 258 -1.23 11.37 -13.40
N LEU A 259 -1.04 10.05 -13.22
CA LEU A 259 -1.15 9.41 -11.90
C LEU A 259 -0.26 10.10 -10.85
N GLY A 260 0.95 10.50 -11.22
CA GLY A 260 1.87 11.19 -10.33
C GLY A 260 2.23 10.38 -9.09
N GLY A 261 2.25 11.05 -7.95
CA GLY A 261 2.48 10.43 -6.64
C GLY A 261 1.24 9.77 -6.04
N ARG A 262 0.05 9.88 -6.67
CA ARG A 262 -1.22 9.32 -6.15
C ARG A 262 -1.17 7.80 -6.08
N VAL A 263 -1.81 7.22 -5.07
CA VAL A 263 -1.96 5.77 -4.95
C VAL A 263 -3.06 5.27 -5.91
N LEU A 264 -2.82 4.17 -6.60
CA LEU A 264 -3.81 3.51 -7.46
C LEU A 264 -4.49 2.38 -6.68
N LEU A 265 -5.80 2.39 -6.68
CA LEU A 265 -6.65 1.45 -5.96
C LEU A 265 -7.62 0.77 -6.92
N THR A 266 -7.89 -0.52 -6.72
CA THR A 266 -8.97 -1.25 -7.39
C THR A 266 -9.52 -2.33 -6.47
N PRO A 267 -10.86 -2.51 -6.40
CA PRO A 267 -11.44 -3.66 -5.72
C PRO A 267 -10.94 -4.97 -6.36
N ASN A 268 -10.73 -6.00 -5.53
CA ASN A 268 -10.28 -7.32 -6.01
C ASN A 268 -8.99 -7.26 -6.85
N ALA A 269 -8.03 -6.42 -6.45
CA ALA A 269 -6.74 -6.31 -7.12
C ALA A 269 -6.11 -7.69 -7.33
N TRP A 270 -5.54 -7.90 -8.52
CA TRP A 270 -4.78 -9.10 -8.80
C TRP A 270 -3.47 -9.08 -8.00
N SER A 271 -3.27 -10.07 -7.12
CA SER A 271 -2.08 -10.20 -6.29
C SER A 271 -0.96 -11.06 -6.89
N GLY A 272 -1.20 -11.64 -8.08
CA GLY A 272 -0.21 -12.45 -8.77
C GLY A 272 0.84 -11.64 -9.51
N PRO A 273 1.90 -12.29 -10.03
CA PRO A 273 2.96 -11.61 -10.77
C PRO A 273 2.41 -10.91 -12.00
N VAL A 274 2.84 -9.68 -12.20
CA VAL A 274 2.58 -8.90 -13.41
C VAL A 274 3.72 -9.24 -14.37
N SER A 275 3.45 -10.09 -15.36
CA SER A 275 4.39 -10.39 -16.44
C SER A 275 4.47 -9.25 -17.44
#